data_81297150a975fcc973397c847b9253d0
#
_entry.id   81297150a975fcc973397c847b9253d0
#
_cell.length_a   1.000
_cell.length_b   1.000
_cell.length_c   1.000
_cell.angle_alpha   90.00
_cell.angle_beta   90.00
_cell.angle_gamma   90.00
#
_symmetry.space_group_name_H-M   'P 1'
#
loop_
_entity.id
_entity.type
_entity.pdbx_description
1 polymer ?
#
loop_
_entity_poly.entity_id
_entity_poly.type
_entity_poly.pdbx_seq_one_letter_code
_entity_poly.pdbx_strand_id
1 'polypeptide(L)'
;MPSRRVFAWPPGYIFVYSPPVELSPAVVMSIWAAGVAAGSGVVIWWRIVGPGFTWLAGGVTLLLGVPAALGTGSVFAWVGCAMAVAAIGRARRPRYAATAAAVAAVGFLVATDGNVASVVSGALFLGGVTVEMMLGHWYLVDPTLPRWALRRLALAGAGGAVVDFVILAWLGVFPWSAGDTAVGLGFLLLAVTTVILLTAVGGALRAEGYAGVMAATGLSYLALLTAIGTAVVGRMLVEGPVLS
;
A
#
# COMPACT_ATOMS: atom_id res chain seq x y z
N MET A 1 -35.53 20.31 -13.11
CA MET A 1 -34.43 21.16 -12.60
C MET A 1 -34.61 21.29 -11.09
N PRO A 2 -33.78 20.67 -10.25
CA PRO A 2 -33.86 20.87 -8.81
C PRO A 2 -33.15 22.19 -8.45
N SER A 3 -33.86 23.02 -7.68
CA SER A 3 -33.42 24.31 -7.21
C SER A 3 -32.19 24.15 -6.27
N ARG A 4 -31.04 24.69 -6.69
CA ARG A 4 -29.88 24.84 -5.82
C ARG A 4 -30.24 25.74 -4.65
N ARG A 5 -30.29 25.21 -3.44
CA ARG A 5 -30.35 26.01 -2.23
C ARG A 5 -28.99 26.71 -2.03
N VAL A 6 -28.97 28.00 -2.33
CA VAL A 6 -27.82 28.86 -1.99
C VAL A 6 -27.87 29.11 -0.48
N PHE A 7 -26.97 28.48 0.26
CA PHE A 7 -26.77 28.77 1.66
C PHE A 7 -25.92 30.04 1.77
N ALA A 8 -26.51 31.15 2.21
CA ALA A 8 -25.79 32.39 2.44
C ALA A 8 -25.10 32.35 3.83
N TRP A 9 -23.79 32.39 3.81
CA TRP A 9 -22.95 32.47 5.01
C TRP A 9 -22.71 33.93 5.41
N PRO A 10 -22.48 34.23 6.73
CA PRO A 10 -22.20 35.57 7.19
C PRO A 10 -20.89 36.12 6.55
N PRO A 11 -20.83 37.43 6.24
CA PRO A 11 -19.65 38.03 5.61
C PRO A 11 -18.46 38.02 6.58
N GLY A 12 -17.34 37.42 6.12
CA GLY A 12 -16.06 37.43 6.86
C GLY A 12 -15.27 36.11 6.86
N TYR A 13 -15.87 35.00 6.44
CA TYR A 13 -15.12 33.74 6.32
C TYR A 13 -14.71 33.47 4.87
N ILE A 14 -13.43 33.64 4.56
CA ILE A 14 -12.85 33.09 3.32
C ILE A 14 -12.67 31.60 3.54
N PHE A 15 -13.71 30.81 3.28
CA PHE A 15 -13.53 29.37 3.13
C PHE A 15 -12.84 29.14 1.79
N VAL A 16 -11.57 28.75 1.81
CA VAL A 16 -10.92 28.15 0.66
C VAL A 16 -11.61 26.79 0.48
N TYR A 17 -12.62 26.74 -0.39
CA TYR A 17 -13.23 25.48 -0.81
C TYR A 17 -12.16 24.67 -1.56
N SER A 18 -11.49 23.78 -0.88
CA SER A 18 -10.77 22.70 -1.52
C SER A 18 -11.81 21.69 -1.96
N PRO A 19 -11.97 21.43 -3.26
CA PRO A 19 -12.88 20.37 -3.71
C PRO A 19 -12.48 19.07 -3.01
N PRO A 20 -13.45 18.23 -2.61
CA PRO A 20 -13.12 16.93 -2.05
C PRO A 20 -12.17 16.21 -3.02
N VAL A 21 -11.06 15.71 -2.49
CA VAL A 21 -10.11 14.91 -3.29
C VAL A 21 -10.85 13.63 -3.64
N GLU A 22 -11.29 13.53 -4.90
CA GLU A 22 -11.91 12.30 -5.38
C GLU A 22 -10.89 11.17 -5.33
N LEU A 23 -11.20 10.09 -4.60
CA LEU A 23 -10.36 8.91 -4.54
C LEU A 23 -10.25 8.30 -5.94
N SER A 24 -9.21 8.64 -6.68
CA SER A 24 -8.96 8.03 -7.98
C SER A 24 -8.19 6.70 -7.83
N PRO A 25 -8.42 5.73 -8.69
CA PRO A 25 -7.61 4.50 -8.71
C PRO A 25 -6.10 4.78 -8.79
N ALA A 26 -5.71 5.88 -9.47
CA ALA A 26 -4.33 6.31 -9.61
C ALA A 26 -3.69 6.69 -8.28
N VAL A 27 -4.44 7.32 -7.36
CA VAL A 27 -3.99 7.64 -6.01
C VAL A 27 -3.67 6.37 -5.22
N VAL A 28 -4.58 5.39 -5.23
CA VAL A 28 -4.35 4.09 -4.56
C VAL A 28 -3.15 3.36 -5.15
N MET A 29 -3.02 3.34 -6.47
CA MET A 29 -1.87 2.73 -7.15
C MET A 29 -0.56 3.43 -6.80
N SER A 30 -0.55 4.76 -6.66
CA SER A 30 0.62 5.53 -6.24
C SER A 30 1.04 5.19 -4.80
N ILE A 31 0.09 5.15 -3.87
CA ILE A 31 0.30 4.72 -2.48
C ILE A 31 0.91 3.31 -2.43
N TRP A 32 0.33 2.41 -3.19
CA TRP A 32 0.79 1.01 -3.24
C TRP A 32 2.17 0.89 -3.88
N ALA A 33 2.43 1.55 -5.02
CA ALA A 33 3.75 1.60 -5.67
C ALA A 33 4.82 2.14 -4.73
N ALA A 34 4.50 3.21 -3.97
CA ALA A 34 5.40 3.76 -2.95
C ALA A 34 5.76 2.72 -1.89
N GLY A 35 4.77 2.02 -1.36
CA GLY A 35 4.97 0.99 -0.34
C GLY A 35 5.80 -0.19 -0.85
N VAL A 36 5.52 -0.67 -2.07
CA VAL A 36 6.30 -1.75 -2.70
C VAL A 36 7.74 -1.32 -2.95
N ALA A 37 7.96 -0.12 -3.46
CA ALA A 37 9.30 0.41 -3.69
C ALA A 37 10.08 0.53 -2.38
N ALA A 38 9.47 1.11 -1.32
CA ALA A 38 10.11 1.27 -0.01
C ALA A 38 10.47 -0.07 0.63
N GLY A 39 9.50 -0.99 0.74
CA GLY A 39 9.70 -2.30 1.35
C GLY A 39 10.69 -3.16 0.58
N SER A 40 10.63 -3.14 -0.76
CA SER A 40 11.61 -3.84 -1.62
C SER A 40 13.01 -3.24 -1.46
N GLY A 41 13.12 -1.92 -1.35
CA GLY A 41 14.38 -1.24 -1.07
C GLY A 41 15.02 -1.74 0.23
N VAL A 42 14.23 -1.95 1.28
CA VAL A 42 14.69 -2.52 2.56
C VAL A 42 15.20 -3.95 2.37
N VAL A 43 14.47 -4.82 1.66
CA VAL A 43 14.89 -6.21 1.39
C VAL A 43 16.20 -6.25 0.58
N ILE A 44 16.31 -5.42 -0.44
CA ILE A 44 17.53 -5.32 -1.27
C ILE A 44 18.72 -4.81 -0.41
N TRP A 45 18.46 -3.85 0.49
CA TRP A 45 19.48 -3.32 1.42
C TRP A 45 19.99 -4.39 2.37
N TRP A 46 19.17 -5.33 2.81
CA TRP A 46 19.58 -6.48 3.64
C TRP A 46 20.55 -7.43 2.92
N ARG A 47 20.65 -7.34 1.57
CA ARG A 47 21.53 -8.17 0.75
C ARG A 47 21.32 -9.69 0.88
N ILE A 48 20.09 -10.06 1.20
CA ILE A 48 19.69 -11.47 1.33
C ILE A 48 19.12 -12.05 0.03
N VAL A 49 18.85 -11.19 -0.96
CA VAL A 49 18.24 -11.55 -2.24
C VAL A 49 19.17 -11.25 -3.41
N GLY A 50 19.06 -12.05 -4.45
CA GLY A 50 19.78 -11.84 -5.70
C GLY A 50 19.14 -10.81 -6.63
N PRO A 51 19.79 -10.52 -7.78
CA PRO A 51 19.28 -9.55 -8.77
C PRO A 51 17.87 -9.84 -9.29
N GLY A 52 17.49 -11.13 -9.35
CA GLY A 52 16.15 -11.54 -9.80
C GLY A 52 15.03 -10.98 -8.96
N PHE A 53 15.19 -10.94 -7.64
CA PHE A 53 14.20 -10.28 -6.76
C PHE A 53 14.09 -8.78 -7.07
N THR A 54 15.21 -8.11 -7.33
CA THR A 54 15.20 -6.68 -7.68
C THR A 54 14.45 -6.43 -8.99
N TRP A 55 14.58 -7.31 -9.97
CA TRP A 55 13.83 -7.24 -11.23
C TRP A 55 12.34 -7.46 -11.01
N LEU A 56 11.96 -8.46 -10.19
CA LEU A 56 10.57 -8.70 -9.83
C LEU A 56 9.97 -7.49 -9.13
N ALA A 57 10.66 -6.99 -8.09
CA ALA A 57 10.19 -5.86 -7.28
C ALA A 57 10.05 -4.57 -8.12
N GLY A 58 11.05 -4.29 -8.97
CA GLY A 58 10.99 -3.16 -9.89
C GLY A 58 9.87 -3.30 -10.92
N GLY A 59 9.64 -4.51 -11.44
CA GLY A 59 8.53 -4.82 -12.35
C GLY A 59 7.16 -4.58 -11.71
N VAL A 60 6.95 -5.06 -10.48
CA VAL A 60 5.71 -4.81 -9.72
C VAL A 60 5.54 -3.33 -9.41
N THR A 61 6.62 -2.64 -9.02
CA THR A 61 6.59 -1.18 -8.79
C THR A 61 6.17 -0.43 -10.05
N LEU A 62 6.67 -0.82 -11.24
CA LEU A 62 6.28 -0.21 -12.51
C LEU A 62 4.85 -0.57 -12.94
N LEU A 63 4.41 -1.81 -12.69
CA LEU A 63 3.04 -2.24 -12.97
C LEU A 63 2.01 -1.37 -12.24
N LEU A 64 2.31 -0.94 -11.02
CA LEU A 64 1.49 -0.03 -10.22
C LEU A 64 1.79 1.44 -10.56
N GLY A 65 3.06 1.78 -10.73
CA GLY A 65 3.54 3.15 -10.87
C GLY A 65 3.20 3.78 -12.20
N VAL A 66 3.23 3.03 -13.32
CA VAL A 66 2.89 3.59 -14.64
C VAL A 66 1.42 4.02 -14.73
N PRO A 67 0.43 3.18 -14.36
CA PRO A 67 -0.96 3.62 -14.29
C PRO A 67 -1.16 4.79 -13.31
N ALA A 68 -0.46 4.77 -12.15
CA ALA A 68 -0.48 5.88 -11.21
C ALA A 68 0.02 7.18 -11.86
N ALA A 69 1.15 7.15 -12.57
CA ALA A 69 1.71 8.32 -13.25
C ALA A 69 0.81 8.85 -14.37
N LEU A 70 0.20 7.96 -15.14
CA LEU A 70 -0.77 8.32 -16.18
C LEU A 70 -2.03 8.95 -15.60
N GLY A 71 -2.57 8.40 -14.51
CA GLY A 71 -3.81 8.85 -13.90
C GLY A 71 -3.65 10.11 -13.05
N THR A 72 -2.52 10.29 -12.34
CA THR A 72 -2.23 11.52 -11.57
C THR A 72 -1.69 12.65 -12.44
N GLY A 73 -1.09 12.34 -13.58
CA GLY A 73 -0.37 13.34 -14.41
C GLY A 73 0.87 13.94 -13.72
N SER A 74 1.24 13.42 -12.53
CA SER A 74 2.30 14.00 -11.70
C SER A 74 3.69 13.68 -12.25
N VAL A 75 4.53 14.71 -12.38
CA VAL A 75 5.94 14.54 -12.75
C VAL A 75 6.70 13.69 -11.70
N PHE A 76 6.31 13.76 -10.43
CA PHE A 76 6.95 13.00 -9.36
C PHE A 76 6.65 11.50 -9.49
N ALA A 77 5.47 11.10 -9.96
CA ALA A 77 5.17 9.70 -10.26
C ALA A 77 6.04 9.17 -11.41
N TRP A 78 6.26 9.98 -12.44
CA TRP A 78 7.21 9.63 -13.53
C TRP A 78 8.65 9.52 -13.04
N VAL A 79 9.08 10.39 -12.13
CA VAL A 79 10.38 10.26 -11.45
C VAL A 79 10.43 8.94 -10.67
N GLY A 80 9.35 8.57 -9.96
CA GLY A 80 9.21 7.29 -9.30
C GLY A 80 9.40 6.10 -10.25
N CYS A 81 8.75 6.13 -11.43
CA CYS A 81 8.92 5.11 -12.47
C CYS A 81 10.36 5.06 -13.01
N ALA A 82 10.97 6.21 -13.30
CA ALA A 82 12.35 6.27 -13.77
C ALA A 82 13.34 5.70 -12.75
N MET A 83 13.11 5.96 -11.47
CA MET A 83 13.93 5.43 -10.39
C MET A 83 13.71 3.92 -10.17
N ALA A 84 12.49 3.39 -10.40
CA ALA A 84 12.24 1.95 -10.41
C ALA A 84 13.01 1.26 -11.56
N VAL A 85 13.02 1.85 -12.76
CA VAL A 85 13.86 1.38 -13.87
C VAL A 85 15.35 1.45 -13.51
N ALA A 86 15.79 2.53 -12.86
CA ALA A 86 17.17 2.67 -12.39
C ALA A 86 17.55 1.59 -11.35
N ALA A 87 16.62 1.19 -10.47
CA ALA A 87 16.82 0.09 -9.53
C ALA A 87 17.02 -1.25 -10.26
N ILE A 88 16.18 -1.53 -11.26
CA ILE A 88 16.31 -2.71 -12.14
C ILE A 88 17.67 -2.73 -12.82
N GLY A 89 18.08 -1.63 -13.45
CA GLY A 89 19.38 -1.52 -14.14
C GLY A 89 20.59 -1.67 -13.22
N ARG A 90 20.40 -1.44 -11.92
CA ARG A 90 21.44 -1.56 -10.90
C ARG A 90 21.29 -2.79 -10.00
N ALA A 91 20.48 -3.79 -10.39
CA ALA A 91 20.16 -4.97 -9.59
C ALA A 91 21.40 -5.73 -9.08
N ARG A 92 22.52 -5.72 -9.84
CA ARG A 92 23.80 -6.31 -9.42
C ARG A 92 24.56 -5.47 -8.39
N ARG A 93 24.09 -4.25 -8.09
CA ARG A 93 24.70 -3.31 -7.12
C ARG A 93 23.68 -2.95 -6.04
N PRO A 94 23.47 -3.81 -5.03
CA PRO A 94 22.31 -3.74 -4.12
C PRO A 94 22.17 -2.39 -3.40
N ARG A 95 23.27 -1.72 -3.03
CA ARG A 95 23.19 -0.39 -2.41
C ARG A 95 22.53 0.65 -3.33
N TYR A 96 22.97 0.70 -4.60
CA TYR A 96 22.42 1.65 -5.56
C TYR A 96 21.00 1.30 -5.96
N ALA A 97 20.66 0.00 -6.07
CA ALA A 97 19.31 -0.45 -6.34
C ALA A 97 18.35 -0.09 -5.19
N ALA A 98 18.78 -0.33 -3.95
CA ALA A 98 18.00 0.04 -2.76
C ALA A 98 17.78 1.56 -2.64
N THR A 99 18.83 2.37 -2.90
CA THR A 99 18.69 3.84 -2.91
C THR A 99 17.73 4.30 -4.00
N ALA A 100 17.83 3.73 -5.20
CA ALA A 100 16.92 4.06 -6.30
C ALA A 100 15.47 3.67 -5.96
N ALA A 101 15.24 2.51 -5.34
CA ALA A 101 13.92 2.11 -4.86
C ALA A 101 13.37 3.05 -3.76
N ALA A 102 14.21 3.52 -2.84
CA ALA A 102 13.81 4.48 -1.82
C ALA A 102 13.41 5.84 -2.45
N VAL A 103 14.16 6.32 -3.45
CA VAL A 103 13.81 7.54 -4.18
C VAL A 103 12.53 7.35 -4.99
N ALA A 104 12.32 6.17 -5.60
CA ALA A 104 11.07 5.84 -6.27
C ALA A 104 9.87 5.94 -5.30
N ALA A 105 10.01 5.39 -4.09
CA ALA A 105 8.97 5.47 -3.06
C ALA A 105 8.61 6.93 -2.72
N VAL A 106 9.62 7.78 -2.50
CA VAL A 106 9.40 9.22 -2.25
C VAL A 106 8.69 9.88 -3.43
N GLY A 107 9.10 9.59 -4.66
CA GLY A 107 8.45 10.11 -5.86
C GLY A 107 6.95 9.79 -5.90
N PHE A 108 6.57 8.55 -5.63
CA PHE A 108 5.17 8.15 -5.60
C PHE A 108 4.40 8.75 -4.41
N LEU A 109 5.02 8.88 -3.22
CA LEU A 109 4.37 9.54 -2.07
C LEU A 109 4.08 11.02 -2.35
N VAL A 110 5.05 11.75 -2.93
CA VAL A 110 4.89 13.17 -3.26
C VAL A 110 3.90 13.37 -4.41
N ALA A 111 3.76 12.38 -5.29
CA ALA A 111 2.79 12.43 -6.40
C ALA A 111 1.33 12.27 -5.95
N THR A 112 1.11 11.94 -4.69
CA THR A 112 -0.22 11.60 -4.15
C THR A 112 -0.80 12.79 -3.42
N ASP A 113 -1.91 13.31 -3.93
CA ASP A 113 -2.72 14.30 -3.21
C ASP A 113 -3.51 13.60 -2.10
N GLY A 114 -3.69 14.29 -0.97
CA GLY A 114 -4.48 13.77 0.14
C GLY A 114 -3.81 13.95 1.50
N ASN A 115 -4.42 13.36 2.53
CA ASN A 115 -3.87 13.41 3.89
C ASN A 115 -2.58 12.60 3.99
N VAL A 116 -1.46 13.25 4.33
CA VAL A 116 -0.14 12.62 4.41
C VAL A 116 -0.12 11.40 5.33
N ALA A 117 -0.84 11.43 6.45
CA ALA A 117 -0.89 10.29 7.36
C ALA A 117 -1.57 9.08 6.71
N SER A 118 -2.69 9.29 5.99
CA SER A 118 -3.38 8.24 5.22
C SER A 118 -2.52 7.70 4.08
N VAL A 119 -1.79 8.56 3.37
CA VAL A 119 -0.90 8.16 2.28
C VAL A 119 0.23 7.30 2.80
N VAL A 120 0.90 7.73 3.86
CA VAL A 120 2.05 7.02 4.45
C VAL A 120 1.59 5.71 5.11
N SER A 121 0.49 5.72 5.87
CA SER A 121 -0.02 4.50 6.52
C SER A 121 -0.46 3.46 5.50
N GLY A 122 -1.14 3.87 4.43
CA GLY A 122 -1.51 2.97 3.34
C GLY A 122 -0.31 2.39 2.59
N ALA A 123 0.73 3.20 2.35
CA ALA A 123 1.96 2.72 1.75
C ALA A 123 2.66 1.68 2.63
N LEU A 124 2.74 1.91 3.94
CA LEU A 124 3.29 0.93 4.89
C LEU A 124 2.47 -0.36 4.91
N PHE A 125 1.14 -0.25 4.94
CA PHE A 125 0.23 -1.38 4.95
C PHE A 125 0.33 -2.19 3.66
N LEU A 126 -0.05 -1.61 2.52
CA LEU A 126 -0.07 -2.32 1.24
C LEU A 126 1.34 -2.79 0.82
N GLY A 127 2.34 -1.94 1.02
CA GLY A 127 3.73 -2.28 0.72
C GLY A 127 4.26 -3.40 1.60
N GLY A 128 4.00 -3.36 2.90
CA GLY A 128 4.44 -4.40 3.85
C GLY A 128 3.87 -5.77 3.51
N VAL A 129 2.56 -5.85 3.26
CA VAL A 129 1.88 -7.11 2.88
C VAL A 129 2.37 -7.61 1.52
N THR A 130 2.49 -6.71 0.52
CA THR A 130 2.93 -7.08 -0.82
C THR A 130 4.37 -7.60 -0.84
N VAL A 131 5.28 -6.90 -0.17
CA VAL A 131 6.71 -7.27 -0.16
C VAL A 131 6.94 -8.53 0.66
N GLU A 132 6.17 -8.76 1.73
CA GLU A 132 6.18 -10.03 2.47
C GLU A 132 5.76 -11.18 1.55
N MET A 133 4.65 -11.04 0.85
CA MET A 133 4.16 -12.04 -0.12
C MET A 133 5.20 -12.30 -1.22
N MET A 134 5.80 -11.24 -1.79
CA MET A 134 6.83 -11.37 -2.82
C MET A 134 8.07 -12.09 -2.31
N LEU A 135 8.54 -11.79 -1.10
CA LEU A 135 9.69 -12.47 -0.51
C LEU A 135 9.36 -13.93 -0.16
N GLY A 136 8.13 -14.20 0.32
CA GLY A 136 7.64 -15.56 0.54
C GLY A 136 7.61 -16.37 -0.75
N HIS A 137 7.13 -15.78 -1.84
CA HIS A 137 7.20 -16.40 -3.16
C HIS A 137 8.65 -16.65 -3.62
N TRP A 138 9.54 -15.66 -3.38
CA TRP A 138 10.95 -15.80 -3.70
C TRP A 138 11.65 -16.90 -2.89
N TYR A 139 11.19 -17.14 -1.66
CA TYR A 139 11.66 -18.26 -0.83
C TYR A 139 11.39 -19.64 -1.49
N LEU A 140 10.36 -19.76 -2.32
CA LEU A 140 10.10 -20.99 -3.07
C LEU A 140 11.17 -21.26 -4.16
N VAL A 141 11.79 -20.18 -4.66
CA VAL A 141 12.89 -20.25 -5.65
C VAL A 141 14.25 -20.45 -4.94
N ASP A 142 14.45 -19.80 -3.79
CA ASP A 142 15.65 -19.86 -2.98
C ASP A 142 15.33 -20.17 -1.51
N PRO A 143 15.25 -21.48 -1.16
CA PRO A 143 14.93 -21.90 0.22
C PRO A 143 16.01 -21.56 1.25
N THR A 144 17.17 -21.05 0.84
CA THR A 144 18.25 -20.66 1.75
C THR A 144 18.04 -19.31 2.41
N LEU A 145 17.00 -18.58 2.00
CA LEU A 145 16.68 -17.27 2.56
C LEU A 145 16.40 -17.32 4.06
N PRO A 146 16.86 -16.31 4.81
CA PRO A 146 16.68 -16.28 6.24
C PRO A 146 15.22 -15.98 6.63
N ARG A 147 14.58 -16.85 7.43
CA ARG A 147 13.18 -16.68 7.87
C ARG A 147 12.94 -15.42 8.69
N TRP A 148 13.97 -14.85 9.32
CA TRP A 148 13.81 -13.62 10.07
C TRP A 148 13.33 -12.47 9.20
N ALA A 149 13.73 -12.45 7.92
CA ALA A 149 13.31 -11.42 6.97
C ALA A 149 11.80 -11.49 6.70
N LEU A 150 11.25 -12.70 6.44
CA LEU A 150 9.81 -12.91 6.28
C LEU A 150 9.04 -12.49 7.54
N ARG A 151 9.52 -12.90 8.74
CA ARG A 151 8.89 -12.51 10.01
C ARG A 151 8.87 -11.00 10.20
N ARG A 152 9.96 -10.29 9.89
CA ARG A 152 10.00 -8.82 9.98
C ARG A 152 9.03 -8.15 9.03
N LEU A 153 8.92 -8.65 7.79
CA LEU A 153 7.98 -8.11 6.80
C LEU A 153 6.53 -8.41 7.19
N ALA A 154 6.23 -9.62 7.68
CA ALA A 154 4.91 -9.95 8.20
C ALA A 154 4.51 -9.04 9.37
N LEU A 155 5.44 -8.76 10.30
CA LEU A 155 5.22 -7.81 11.40
C LEU A 155 5.05 -6.37 10.88
N ALA A 156 5.83 -5.97 9.87
CA ALA A 156 5.70 -4.65 9.26
C ALA A 156 4.35 -4.49 8.55
N GLY A 157 3.89 -5.52 7.81
CA GLY A 157 2.58 -5.53 7.18
C GLY A 157 1.44 -5.47 8.19
N ALA A 158 1.51 -6.29 9.27
CA ALA A 158 0.52 -6.27 10.34
C ALA A 158 0.51 -4.95 11.11
N GLY A 159 1.69 -4.40 11.42
CA GLY A 159 1.82 -3.09 12.04
C GLY A 159 1.29 -1.98 11.15
N GLY A 160 1.60 -2.04 9.85
CA GLY A 160 1.06 -1.13 8.84
C GLY A 160 -0.47 -1.17 8.78
N ALA A 161 -1.07 -2.36 8.84
CA ALA A 161 -2.52 -2.54 8.88
C ALA A 161 -3.16 -1.86 10.10
N VAL A 162 -2.57 -2.05 11.29
CA VAL A 162 -3.05 -1.42 12.52
C VAL A 162 -2.94 0.10 12.44
N VAL A 163 -1.79 0.61 11.98
CA VAL A 163 -1.56 2.06 11.84
C VAL A 163 -2.54 2.66 10.83
N ASP A 164 -2.73 2.02 9.67
CA ASP A 164 -3.65 2.50 8.64
C ASP A 164 -5.09 2.53 9.15
N PHE A 165 -5.53 1.47 9.86
CA PHE A 165 -6.85 1.43 10.48
C PHE A 165 -7.06 2.55 11.50
N VAL A 166 -6.07 2.80 12.37
CA VAL A 166 -6.15 3.88 13.37
C VAL A 166 -6.21 5.25 12.70
N ILE A 167 -5.41 5.47 11.66
CA ILE A 167 -5.42 6.72 10.91
C ILE A 167 -6.76 6.92 10.20
N LEU A 168 -7.31 5.91 9.53
CA LEU A 168 -8.61 5.99 8.89
C LEU A 168 -9.74 6.22 9.89
N ALA A 169 -9.68 5.58 11.08
CA ALA A 169 -10.63 5.81 12.16
C ALA A 169 -10.57 7.25 12.66
N TRP A 170 -9.36 7.81 12.80
CA TRP A 170 -9.19 9.21 13.20
C TRP A 170 -9.63 10.19 12.12
N LEU A 171 -9.48 9.86 10.86
CA LEU A 171 -9.93 10.68 9.72
C LEU A 171 -11.45 10.61 9.48
N GLY A 172 -12.18 9.83 10.25
CA GLY A 172 -13.64 9.83 10.23
C GLY A 172 -14.27 8.70 9.42
N VAL A 173 -13.56 7.56 9.29
CA VAL A 173 -14.19 6.36 8.71
C VAL A 173 -15.42 5.91 9.50
N PHE A 174 -15.58 6.36 10.74
CA PHE A 174 -16.75 6.17 11.63
C PHE A 174 -17.26 7.52 12.17
N PRO A 175 -18.59 7.64 12.48
CA PRO A 175 -19.69 6.70 12.18
C PRO A 175 -20.15 6.78 10.74
N TRP A 176 -20.80 5.71 10.25
CA TRP A 176 -21.37 5.67 8.91
C TRP A 176 -22.76 6.30 8.86
N SER A 177 -23.09 6.94 7.73
CA SER A 177 -24.46 7.31 7.40
C SER A 177 -25.31 6.06 7.13
N ALA A 178 -26.64 6.19 7.16
CA ALA A 178 -27.53 5.07 6.85
C ALA A 178 -27.30 4.51 5.44
N GLY A 179 -26.91 5.36 4.48
CA GLY A 179 -26.57 4.95 3.10
C GLY A 179 -25.26 4.19 3.00
N ASP A 180 -24.30 4.47 3.88
CA ASP A 180 -22.95 3.88 3.84
C ASP A 180 -22.78 2.64 4.71
N THR A 181 -23.84 2.24 5.44
CA THR A 181 -23.74 1.13 6.41
C THR A 181 -23.27 -0.17 5.78
N ALA A 182 -23.78 -0.51 4.57
CA ALA A 182 -23.36 -1.74 3.89
C ALA A 182 -21.87 -1.71 3.48
N VAL A 183 -21.40 -0.56 3.01
CA VAL A 183 -20.00 -0.35 2.62
C VAL A 183 -19.11 -0.40 3.87
N GLY A 184 -19.54 0.23 4.96
CA GLY A 184 -18.85 0.21 6.24
C GLY A 184 -18.74 -1.20 6.84
N LEU A 185 -19.80 -2.00 6.78
CA LEU A 185 -19.74 -3.40 7.19
C LEU A 185 -18.79 -4.22 6.31
N GLY A 186 -18.79 -3.96 4.99
CA GLY A 186 -17.82 -4.54 4.06
C GLY A 186 -16.38 -4.18 4.42
N PHE A 187 -16.13 -2.92 4.76
CA PHE A 187 -14.82 -2.46 5.26
C PHE A 187 -14.37 -3.22 6.51
N LEU A 188 -15.25 -3.32 7.53
CA LEU A 188 -14.93 -4.06 8.75
C LEU A 188 -14.65 -5.54 8.47
N LEU A 189 -15.46 -6.19 7.64
CA LEU A 189 -15.25 -7.59 7.28
C LEU A 189 -13.89 -7.79 6.62
N LEU A 190 -13.52 -6.94 5.66
CA LEU A 190 -12.22 -6.98 4.99
C LEU A 190 -11.07 -6.71 5.96
N ALA A 191 -11.20 -5.70 6.83
CA ALA A 191 -10.18 -5.35 7.82
C ALA A 191 -9.94 -6.48 8.82
N VAL A 192 -11.01 -7.04 9.40
CA VAL A 192 -10.92 -8.18 10.33
C VAL A 192 -10.32 -9.41 9.64
N THR A 193 -10.77 -9.72 8.43
CA THR A 193 -10.22 -10.84 7.65
C THR A 193 -8.74 -10.65 7.38
N THR A 194 -8.32 -9.43 7.01
CA THR A 194 -6.91 -9.11 6.78
C THR A 194 -6.07 -9.34 8.05
N VAL A 195 -6.54 -8.87 9.21
CA VAL A 195 -5.85 -9.07 10.49
C VAL A 195 -5.73 -10.55 10.84
N ILE A 196 -6.81 -11.32 10.65
CA ILE A 196 -6.80 -12.78 10.87
C ILE A 196 -5.77 -13.45 9.97
N LEU A 197 -5.76 -13.11 8.67
CA LEU A 197 -4.83 -13.70 7.72
C LEU A 197 -3.38 -13.34 8.04
N LEU A 198 -3.07 -12.08 8.37
CA LEU A 198 -1.73 -11.66 8.76
C LEU A 198 -1.26 -12.33 10.06
N THR A 199 -2.18 -12.53 11.00
CA THR A 199 -1.90 -13.29 12.23
C THR A 199 -1.59 -14.75 11.90
N ALA A 200 -2.36 -15.36 11.00
CA ALA A 200 -2.15 -16.74 10.54
C ALA A 200 -0.82 -16.89 9.78
N VAL A 201 -0.43 -15.89 8.95
CA VAL A 201 0.92 -15.82 8.32
C VAL A 201 2.00 -15.86 9.40
N GLY A 202 1.88 -15.01 10.43
CA GLY A 202 2.82 -15.00 11.55
C GLY A 202 2.89 -16.33 12.29
N GLY A 203 1.76 -17.01 12.44
CA GLY A 203 1.64 -18.37 13.02
C GLY A 203 2.34 -19.43 12.15
N ALA A 204 2.06 -19.42 10.84
CA ALA A 204 2.66 -20.35 9.88
C ALA A 204 4.19 -20.23 9.82
N LEU A 205 4.72 -19.00 9.91
CA LEU A 205 6.17 -18.74 9.93
C LEU A 205 6.88 -19.23 11.22
N ARG A 206 6.12 -19.61 12.27
CA ARG A 206 6.68 -20.23 13.48
C ARG A 206 6.87 -21.74 13.31
N ALA A 207 6.09 -22.38 12.42
CA ALA A 207 6.22 -23.78 12.14
C ALA A 207 7.60 -24.08 11.51
N GLU A 208 8.20 -25.20 11.93
CA GLU A 208 9.47 -25.67 11.38
C GLU A 208 9.27 -26.28 9.98
N GLY A 209 10.33 -26.20 9.17
CA GLY A 209 10.33 -26.81 7.84
C GLY A 209 9.75 -25.91 6.73
N TYR A 210 9.85 -26.40 5.51
CA TYR A 210 9.45 -25.72 4.28
C TYR A 210 7.93 -25.49 4.19
N ALA A 211 7.15 -26.45 4.73
CA ALA A 211 5.69 -26.38 4.71
C ALA A 211 5.14 -25.12 5.39
N GLY A 212 5.77 -24.67 6.49
CA GLY A 212 5.38 -23.43 7.18
C GLY A 212 5.52 -22.20 6.30
N VAL A 213 6.59 -22.09 5.52
CA VAL A 213 6.79 -20.97 4.60
C VAL A 213 5.82 -21.03 3.43
N MET A 214 5.55 -22.23 2.88
CA MET A 214 4.54 -22.38 1.81
C MET A 214 3.15 -21.97 2.31
N ALA A 215 2.75 -22.39 3.51
CA ALA A 215 1.48 -22.00 4.10
C ALA A 215 1.41 -20.48 4.34
N ALA A 216 2.48 -19.88 4.88
CA ALA A 216 2.58 -18.43 5.06
C ALA A 216 2.43 -17.70 3.74
N THR A 217 3.15 -18.12 2.70
CA THR A 217 3.07 -17.49 1.36
C THR A 217 1.66 -17.59 0.79
N GLY A 218 1.00 -18.74 0.88
CA GLY A 218 -0.38 -18.92 0.43
C GLY A 218 -1.36 -17.99 1.18
N LEU A 219 -1.22 -17.88 2.51
CA LEU A 219 -2.03 -16.95 3.31
C LEU A 219 -1.75 -15.50 2.97
N SER A 220 -0.50 -15.14 2.63
CA SER A 220 -0.13 -13.77 2.24
C SER A 220 -0.80 -13.32 0.94
N TYR A 221 -1.03 -14.22 -0.03
CA TYR A 221 -1.83 -13.89 -1.22
C TYR A 221 -3.26 -13.50 -0.85
N LEU A 222 -3.91 -14.26 0.06
CA LEU A 222 -5.25 -13.94 0.53
C LEU A 222 -5.26 -12.64 1.35
N ALA A 223 -4.25 -12.46 2.21
CA ALA A 223 -4.08 -11.24 2.99
C ALA A 223 -3.93 -10.01 2.09
N LEU A 224 -3.18 -10.11 0.98
CA LEU A 224 -3.02 -9.02 0.02
C LEU A 224 -4.35 -8.65 -0.65
N LEU A 225 -5.16 -9.63 -1.07
CA LEU A 225 -6.46 -9.36 -1.68
C LEU A 225 -7.40 -8.60 -0.72
N THR A 226 -7.46 -9.04 0.54
CA THR A 226 -8.30 -8.37 1.55
C THR A 226 -7.70 -7.02 1.96
N ALA A 227 -6.36 -6.87 1.99
CA ALA A 227 -5.68 -5.61 2.29
C ALA A 227 -5.99 -4.54 1.23
N ILE A 228 -5.97 -4.90 -0.06
CA ILE A 228 -6.36 -3.99 -1.14
C ILE A 228 -7.79 -3.52 -0.94
N GLY A 229 -8.72 -4.44 -0.70
CA GLY A 229 -10.12 -4.10 -0.43
C GLY A 229 -10.26 -3.18 0.78
N THR A 230 -9.59 -3.49 1.89
CA THR A 230 -9.59 -2.66 3.11
C THR A 230 -9.06 -1.25 2.83
N ALA A 231 -7.92 -1.14 2.14
CA ALA A 231 -7.29 0.15 1.85
C ALA A 231 -8.14 1.04 0.93
N VAL A 232 -8.79 0.44 -0.09
CA VAL A 232 -9.65 1.15 -1.04
C VAL A 232 -10.94 1.58 -0.35
N VAL A 233 -11.66 0.64 0.26
CA VAL A 233 -12.99 0.92 0.85
C VAL A 233 -12.86 1.87 2.04
N GLY A 234 -11.82 1.72 2.87
CA GLY A 234 -11.58 2.62 3.99
C GLY A 234 -11.36 4.07 3.55
N ARG A 235 -10.62 4.30 2.46
CA ARG A 235 -10.41 5.64 1.89
C ARG A 235 -11.64 6.20 1.21
N MET A 236 -12.42 5.36 0.53
CA MET A 236 -13.72 5.77 -0.02
C MET A 236 -14.66 6.28 1.07
N LEU A 237 -14.68 5.65 2.25
CA LEU A 237 -15.52 6.09 3.37
C LEU A 237 -15.05 7.40 3.99
N VAL A 238 -13.73 7.71 3.94
CA VAL A 238 -13.16 8.96 4.49
C VAL A 238 -13.31 10.12 3.49
N GLU A 239 -13.10 9.87 2.21
CA GLU A 239 -13.05 10.93 1.18
C GLU A 239 -14.43 11.22 0.56
N GLY A 240 -15.44 10.42 0.89
CA GLY A 240 -16.80 10.53 0.40
C GLY A 240 -17.08 9.72 -0.87
N PRO A 241 -18.36 9.55 -1.25
CA PRO A 241 -18.75 8.64 -2.32
C PRO A 241 -18.24 9.11 -3.69
N VAL A 242 -17.58 8.19 -4.38
CA VAL A 242 -17.19 8.33 -5.80
C VAL A 242 -18.42 8.39 -6.73
N LEU A 243 -19.63 8.14 -6.18
CA LEU A 243 -20.90 8.04 -6.91
C LEU A 243 -21.92 9.02 -6.33
N SER A 244 -21.80 10.30 -6.66
CA SER A 244 -22.89 11.28 -6.49
C SER A 244 -23.30 11.87 -7.82
#